data_c807ec3b3d933e12867e39e88cea7258
#
_entry.id   c807ec3b3d933e12867e39e88cea7258
#
_cell.length_a   1.000
_cell.length_b   1.000
_cell.length_c   1.000
_cell.angle_alpha   90.00
_cell.angle_beta   90.00
_cell.angle_gamma   90.00
#
_symmetry.space_group_name_H-M   'P 1'
#
loop_
_entity.id
_entity.type
_entity.pdbx_description
1 polymer ?
#
loop_
_entity_poly.entity_id
_entity_poly.type
_entity_poly.pdbx_seq_one_letter_code
_entity_poly.pdbx_strand_id
1 'polypeptide(L)'
;MSTMVAASSTLINPIIDFFFSNSNNKSKDEPKKVVVIGYGWGGKSFCDNIDKKKYNVTVISKTDYMLNTPKLKDSLTYFDRKLLIPPSYKNLHFITDECKDIDQTKKYIKTRNKTIYFDYLIIAVGSDVNDFGINGVKENCYFLKDMADLNNLREAIKVNPKNCYVTILGAGPVGLELALKLSKNFKNIKIIEAMDKILPSFKPETSKLVMEELKKNNIELILNTTVTKVERDRIHTADSDKNIYYSLFTNLSIWTCGIKPNPLVKILSNNKLTVNSNFAFSDSIYAIGDIVASKDHGPPTAQNGKQQGIYLANHFNNDFKSKPYEYKEKGKIIHSVNSMIIETSFGTFNVPNQFKFIVDYFIE
;
A
#
# COMPACT_ATOMS: atom_id res chain seq x y z
N MET A 1 20.52 -68.02 33.02
CA MET A 1 20.91 -66.74 33.62
C MET A 1 20.70 -65.67 32.52
N SER A 2 19.95 -64.71 32.59
CA SER A 2 19.18 -63.96 33.56
C SER A 2 18.37 -62.96 32.70
N THR A 3 17.13 -63.03 32.63
CA THR A 3 16.05 -62.08 32.96
C THR A 3 16.50 -60.64 33.28
N MET A 4 15.90 -59.69 32.56
CA MET A 4 15.42 -58.37 33.02
C MET A 4 15.34 -57.42 31.80
N VAL A 5 14.39 -56.61 31.55
CA VAL A 5 13.04 -56.30 32.06
C VAL A 5 12.43 -55.40 30.97
N ALA A 6 11.29 -55.73 30.50
CA ALA A 6 10.44 -54.83 29.71
C ALA A 6 9.42 -54.22 30.69
N ALA A 7 9.58 -52.96 31.00
CA ALA A 7 8.50 -52.13 31.59
C ALA A 7 8.93 -50.69 31.62
N SER A 8 8.31 -49.87 30.78
CA SER A 8 7.87 -48.49 31.06
C SER A 8 7.57 -47.70 29.77
N SER A 9 6.45 -48.02 29.14
CA SER A 9 5.91 -47.17 28.05
C SER A 9 4.39 -46.91 28.15
N THR A 10 3.80 -47.08 29.35
CA THR A 10 2.33 -46.98 29.51
C THR A 10 1.85 -45.87 30.46
N LEU A 11 2.72 -44.92 30.88
CA LEU A 11 2.31 -43.86 31.83
C LEU A 11 2.41 -42.43 31.30
N ILE A 12 2.73 -42.21 30.00
CA ILE A 12 2.86 -40.85 29.47
C ILE A 12 1.60 -40.36 28.72
N ASN A 13 0.74 -41.27 28.26
CA ASN A 13 -0.46 -40.93 27.47
C ASN A 13 -1.61 -40.25 28.23
N PRO A 14 -1.91 -40.53 29.51
CA PRO A 14 -3.04 -39.86 30.18
C PRO A 14 -2.86 -38.39 30.49
N ILE A 15 -1.62 -37.92 30.64
CA ILE A 15 -1.34 -36.50 30.96
C ILE A 15 -1.45 -35.62 29.72
N ILE A 16 -1.09 -36.16 28.56
CA ILE A 16 -1.20 -35.44 27.30
C ILE A 16 -2.68 -35.29 26.89
N ASP A 17 -3.49 -36.34 27.05
CA ASP A 17 -4.93 -36.28 26.75
C ASP A 17 -5.70 -35.39 27.73
N PHE A 18 -5.27 -35.23 28.98
CA PHE A 18 -5.87 -34.30 29.94
C PHE A 18 -5.64 -32.83 29.55
N PHE A 19 -4.49 -32.50 28.95
CA PHE A 19 -4.23 -31.14 28.44
C PHE A 19 -4.89 -30.85 27.10
N PHE A 20 -5.20 -31.82 26.28
CA PHE A 20 -5.87 -31.65 24.99
C PHE A 20 -7.40 -31.76 25.06
N SER A 21 -7.96 -32.44 26.07
CA SER A 21 -9.42 -32.58 26.25
C SER A 21 -10.10 -31.38 26.92
N ASN A 22 -9.32 -30.42 27.46
CA ASN A 22 -9.86 -29.18 28.05
C ASN A 22 -9.96 -28.00 27.09
N SER A 23 -9.80 -28.20 25.76
CA SER A 23 -9.85 -27.10 24.79
C SER A 23 -11.24 -26.71 24.26
N ASN A 24 -12.31 -27.38 24.75
CA ASN A 24 -13.67 -27.16 24.20
C ASN A 24 -14.64 -26.38 25.11
N ASN A 25 -14.20 -25.87 26.28
CA ASN A 25 -14.99 -24.94 27.08
C ASN A 25 -14.33 -23.55 27.03
N LYS A 26 -14.35 -22.89 25.86
CA LYS A 26 -14.17 -21.43 25.85
C LYS A 26 -15.33 -20.83 26.65
N SER A 27 -15.03 -20.23 27.80
CA SER A 27 -15.99 -19.40 28.53
C SER A 27 -16.54 -18.35 27.54
N LYS A 28 -17.85 -18.07 27.59
CA LYS A 28 -18.53 -17.10 26.72
C LYS A 28 -17.96 -15.67 26.80
N ASP A 29 -17.02 -15.40 27.71
CA ASP A 29 -16.48 -14.08 28.08
C ASP A 29 -15.02 -13.83 27.62
N GLU A 30 -14.32 -14.81 27.01
CA GLU A 30 -12.97 -14.53 26.50
C GLU A 30 -13.01 -13.67 25.22
N PRO A 31 -12.22 -12.57 25.19
CA PRO A 31 -12.13 -11.74 23.99
C PRO A 31 -11.69 -12.53 22.77
N LYS A 32 -12.40 -12.40 21.65
CA LYS A 32 -12.07 -13.07 20.37
C LYS A 32 -10.71 -12.64 19.88
N LYS A 33 -9.91 -13.59 19.38
CA LYS A 33 -8.58 -13.35 18.84
C LYS A 33 -8.69 -12.81 17.41
N VAL A 34 -8.30 -11.57 17.20
CA VAL A 34 -8.22 -10.95 15.88
C VAL A 34 -6.75 -10.79 15.49
N VAL A 35 -6.36 -11.37 14.37
CA VAL A 35 -5.03 -11.18 13.79
C VAL A 35 -5.15 -10.21 12.61
N VAL A 36 -4.32 -9.17 12.60
CA VAL A 36 -4.23 -8.19 11.51
C VAL A 36 -2.88 -8.33 10.82
N ILE A 37 -2.87 -8.65 9.52
CA ILE A 37 -1.65 -8.70 8.73
C ILE A 37 -1.52 -7.40 7.93
N GLY A 38 -0.48 -6.61 8.24
CA GLY A 38 -0.21 -5.30 7.65
C GLY A 38 -0.69 -4.15 8.51
N TYR A 39 0.20 -3.16 8.70
CA TYR A 39 -0.05 -1.96 9.50
C TYR A 39 0.05 -0.68 8.64
N GLY A 40 -0.50 -0.75 7.40
CA GLY A 40 -0.71 0.41 6.54
C GLY A 40 -1.98 1.19 6.90
N TRP A 41 -2.49 2.00 5.97
CA TRP A 41 -3.67 2.85 6.17
C TRP A 41 -4.91 2.07 6.66
N GLY A 42 -5.21 0.94 6.04
CA GLY A 42 -6.37 0.11 6.44
C GLY A 42 -6.14 -0.58 7.78
N GLY A 43 -5.03 -1.29 7.94
CA GLY A 43 -4.73 -2.04 9.15
C GLY A 43 -4.60 -1.17 10.39
N LYS A 44 -3.89 -0.04 10.29
CA LYS A 44 -3.80 0.94 11.40
C LYS A 44 -5.18 1.48 11.75
N SER A 45 -5.96 1.91 10.76
CA SER A 45 -7.29 2.49 11.03
C SER A 45 -8.25 1.48 11.64
N PHE A 46 -8.16 0.20 11.25
CA PHE A 46 -8.88 -0.87 11.94
C PHE A 46 -8.43 -1.01 13.40
N CYS A 47 -7.13 -1.09 13.65
CA CYS A 47 -6.56 -1.24 14.99
C CYS A 47 -6.87 -0.07 15.92
N ASP A 48 -6.94 1.15 15.39
CA ASP A 48 -7.26 2.34 16.18
C ASP A 48 -8.73 2.39 16.62
N ASN A 49 -9.65 1.77 15.85
CA ASN A 49 -11.09 1.90 16.04
C ASN A 49 -11.78 0.63 16.58
N ILE A 50 -11.13 -0.53 16.59
CA ILE A 50 -11.69 -1.78 17.13
C ILE A 50 -11.81 -1.72 18.65
N ASP A 51 -12.90 -2.25 19.21
CA ASP A 51 -13.12 -2.36 20.64
C ASP A 51 -12.23 -3.46 21.26
N LYS A 52 -11.16 -3.02 21.91
CA LYS A 52 -10.15 -3.86 22.56
C LYS A 52 -10.62 -4.52 23.87
N LYS A 53 -11.85 -4.24 24.30
CA LYS A 53 -12.50 -4.98 25.38
C LYS A 53 -13.16 -6.26 24.86
N LYS A 54 -13.72 -6.20 23.63
CA LYS A 54 -14.35 -7.35 22.94
C LYS A 54 -13.33 -8.23 22.22
N TYR A 55 -12.21 -7.66 21.75
CA TYR A 55 -11.25 -8.31 20.86
C TYR A 55 -9.82 -8.22 21.36
N ASN A 56 -9.13 -9.37 21.37
CA ASN A 56 -7.68 -9.43 21.59
C ASN A 56 -6.98 -9.31 20.23
N VAL A 57 -6.32 -8.18 19.97
CA VAL A 57 -5.78 -7.84 18.65
C VAL A 57 -4.28 -8.06 18.60
N THR A 58 -3.85 -8.94 17.68
CA THR A 58 -2.44 -9.16 17.33
C THR A 58 -2.18 -8.61 15.94
N VAL A 59 -1.19 -7.71 15.81
CA VAL A 59 -0.76 -7.13 14.54
C VAL A 59 0.53 -7.79 14.09
N ILE A 60 0.58 -8.22 12.82
CA ILE A 60 1.79 -8.71 12.16
C ILE A 60 2.15 -7.73 11.06
N SER A 61 3.32 -7.12 11.14
CA SER A 61 3.80 -6.16 10.14
C SER A 61 5.31 -6.31 9.91
N LYS A 62 5.76 -6.06 8.67
CA LYS A 62 7.20 -6.09 8.33
C LYS A 62 8.00 -4.97 9.02
N THR A 63 7.33 -3.89 9.41
CA THR A 63 7.91 -2.72 10.09
C THR A 63 7.16 -2.44 11.38
N ASP A 64 7.82 -1.83 12.33
CA ASP A 64 7.27 -1.37 13.60
C ASP A 64 6.64 0.04 13.53
N TYR A 65 6.31 0.47 12.33
CA TYR A 65 5.66 1.75 12.05
C TYR A 65 4.68 1.62 10.87
N MET A 66 3.72 2.53 10.79
CA MET A 66 2.95 2.78 9.58
C MET A 66 3.69 3.80 8.72
N LEU A 67 3.89 3.49 7.44
CA LEU A 67 4.43 4.42 6.46
C LEU A 67 3.31 5.29 5.88
N ASN A 68 3.44 6.62 6.07
CA ASN A 68 2.56 7.60 5.43
C ASN A 68 3.01 7.81 3.96
N THR A 69 2.55 6.92 3.09
CA THR A 69 2.97 6.88 1.69
C THR A 69 2.79 8.19 0.92
N PRO A 70 1.74 9.00 1.11
CA PRO A 70 1.64 10.34 0.51
C PRO A 70 2.80 11.29 0.86
N LYS A 71 3.46 11.09 2.00
CA LYS A 71 4.60 11.92 2.46
C LYS A 71 5.97 11.45 1.93
N LEU A 72 6.06 10.31 1.26
CA LEU A 72 7.32 9.81 0.70
C LEU A 72 7.98 10.84 -0.24
N LYS A 73 7.22 11.39 -1.19
CA LYS A 73 7.73 12.40 -2.10
C LYS A 73 8.22 13.67 -1.37
N ASP A 74 7.51 14.08 -0.31
CA ASP A 74 7.90 15.25 0.48
C ASP A 74 9.23 15.02 1.20
N SER A 75 9.46 13.77 1.61
CA SER A 75 10.66 13.35 2.32
C SER A 75 11.90 13.16 1.44
N LEU A 76 11.83 13.38 0.13
CA LEU A 76 13.00 13.35 -0.76
C LEU A 76 14.04 14.43 -0.44
N THR A 77 13.62 15.61 0.00
CA THR A 77 14.50 16.75 0.29
C THR A 77 14.74 16.96 1.78
N TYR A 78 13.76 16.67 2.62
CA TYR A 78 13.84 16.76 4.09
C TYR A 78 13.05 15.61 4.70
N PHE A 79 13.38 15.21 5.92
CA PHE A 79 12.64 14.17 6.61
C PHE A 79 11.36 14.75 7.22
N ASP A 80 10.20 14.31 6.73
CA ASP A 80 8.91 14.67 7.34
C ASP A 80 8.66 13.78 8.57
N ARG A 81 8.51 14.38 9.75
CA ARG A 81 8.24 13.64 11.00
C ARG A 81 6.94 12.84 10.95
N LYS A 82 5.98 13.22 10.09
CA LYS A 82 4.72 12.50 9.86
C LYS A 82 4.87 11.32 8.88
N LEU A 83 6.08 11.05 8.37
CA LEU A 83 6.33 9.96 7.44
C LEU A 83 6.19 8.60 8.12
N LEU A 84 6.78 8.46 9.30
CA LEU A 84 6.75 7.23 10.08
C LEU A 84 5.84 7.43 11.30
N ILE A 85 4.74 6.72 11.33
CA ILE A 85 3.75 6.82 12.41
C ILE A 85 3.88 5.57 13.29
N PRO A 86 4.34 5.71 14.53
CA PRO A 86 4.49 4.59 15.44
C PRO A 86 3.12 3.98 15.78
N PRO A 87 3.06 2.67 16.08
CA PRO A 87 1.84 2.06 16.54
C PRO A 87 1.43 2.59 17.91
N SER A 88 0.11 2.68 18.11
CA SER A 88 -0.43 2.84 19.46
C SER A 88 -0.39 1.47 20.14
N TYR A 89 0.66 1.19 20.92
CA TYR A 89 0.83 -0.10 21.62
C TYR A 89 -0.20 -0.35 22.71
N LYS A 90 -1.02 0.64 23.05
CA LYS A 90 -2.03 0.51 24.10
C LYS A 90 -3.05 -0.56 23.71
N ASN A 91 -2.99 -1.70 24.40
CA ASN A 91 -3.87 -2.86 24.20
C ASN A 91 -3.78 -3.50 22.79
N LEU A 92 -2.59 -3.46 22.15
CA LEU A 92 -2.28 -4.19 20.93
C LEU A 92 -1.07 -5.08 21.18
N HIS A 93 -1.15 -6.35 20.75
CA HIS A 93 0.03 -7.21 20.65
C HIS A 93 0.65 -7.03 19.26
N PHE A 94 1.78 -6.31 19.16
CA PHE A 94 2.45 -6.00 17.91
C PHE A 94 3.65 -6.92 17.70
N ILE A 95 3.74 -7.58 16.56
CA ILE A 95 4.82 -8.48 16.16
C ILE A 95 5.41 -7.97 14.85
N THR A 96 6.67 -7.52 14.90
CA THR A 96 7.42 -7.16 13.69
C THR A 96 7.96 -8.43 13.04
N ASP A 97 7.21 -8.96 12.08
CA ASP A 97 7.53 -10.16 11.32
C ASP A 97 6.76 -10.19 10.00
N GLU A 98 7.06 -11.15 9.15
CA GLU A 98 6.41 -11.34 7.87
C GLU A 98 5.53 -12.60 7.88
N CYS A 99 4.25 -12.45 7.56
CA CYS A 99 3.37 -13.58 7.32
C CYS A 99 3.79 -14.32 6.05
N LYS A 100 3.98 -15.63 6.16
CA LYS A 100 4.44 -16.50 5.07
C LYS A 100 3.35 -17.45 4.59
N ASP A 101 2.40 -17.81 5.45
CA ASP A 101 1.36 -18.78 5.14
C ASP A 101 0.08 -18.51 5.93
N ILE A 102 -1.06 -18.91 5.37
CA ILE A 102 -2.40 -18.76 5.95
C ILE A 102 -3.15 -20.09 5.77
N ASP A 103 -3.46 -20.77 6.87
CA ASP A 103 -4.34 -21.94 6.87
C ASP A 103 -5.76 -21.50 7.28
N GLN A 104 -6.66 -21.45 6.29
CA GLN A 104 -8.05 -21.01 6.50
C GLN A 104 -8.85 -22.03 7.31
N THR A 105 -8.57 -23.33 7.13
CA THR A 105 -9.32 -24.43 7.77
C THR A 105 -8.97 -24.56 9.25
N LYS A 106 -7.68 -24.53 9.55
CA LYS A 106 -7.17 -24.63 10.93
C LYS A 106 -7.11 -23.29 11.65
N LYS A 107 -7.41 -22.18 10.93
CA LYS A 107 -7.45 -20.81 11.45
C LYS A 107 -6.14 -20.38 12.11
N TYR A 108 -5.02 -20.51 11.42
CA TYR A 108 -3.74 -19.96 11.84
C TYR A 108 -3.00 -19.29 10.68
N ILE A 109 -2.07 -18.42 11.06
CA ILE A 109 -1.05 -17.90 10.15
C ILE A 109 0.33 -18.41 10.60
N LYS A 110 1.26 -18.53 9.64
CA LYS A 110 2.68 -18.74 9.93
C LYS A 110 3.46 -17.48 9.58
N THR A 111 4.26 -17.01 10.52
CA THR A 111 5.30 -16.02 10.29
C THR A 111 6.64 -16.74 10.07
N ARG A 112 7.75 -16.01 9.96
CA ARG A 112 9.08 -16.63 9.91
C ARG A 112 9.38 -17.44 11.17
N ASN A 113 8.86 -17.01 12.34
CA ASN A 113 9.27 -17.51 13.65
C ASN A 113 8.15 -18.12 14.46
N LYS A 114 6.88 -17.90 14.10
CA LYS A 114 5.73 -18.28 14.95
C LYS A 114 4.54 -18.77 14.13
N THR A 115 3.73 -19.63 14.76
CA THR A 115 2.36 -19.96 14.34
C THR A 115 1.40 -19.24 15.27
N ILE A 116 0.41 -18.53 14.73
CA ILE A 116 -0.52 -17.69 15.46
C ILE A 116 -1.94 -18.05 15.05
N TYR A 117 -2.74 -18.51 16.00
CA TYR A 117 -4.14 -18.88 15.80
C TYR A 117 -5.06 -17.68 15.94
N PHE A 118 -6.14 -17.63 15.17
CA PHE A 118 -7.11 -16.57 15.16
C PHE A 118 -8.56 -17.05 15.19
N ASP A 119 -9.46 -16.25 15.73
CA ASP A 119 -10.89 -16.36 15.49
C ASP A 119 -11.28 -15.60 14.22
N TYR A 120 -10.66 -14.42 14.03
CA TYR A 120 -10.79 -13.59 12.83
C TYR A 120 -9.43 -13.13 12.30
N LEU A 121 -9.30 -13.09 10.99
CA LEU A 121 -8.11 -12.62 10.28
C LEU A 121 -8.46 -11.40 9.41
N ILE A 122 -7.72 -10.31 9.57
CA ILE A 122 -7.83 -9.11 8.74
C ILE A 122 -6.57 -9.01 7.87
N ILE A 123 -6.73 -9.06 6.54
CA ILE A 123 -5.64 -8.95 5.60
C ILE A 123 -5.62 -7.51 5.06
N ALA A 124 -4.59 -6.75 5.43
CA ALA A 124 -4.41 -5.34 5.10
C ALA A 124 -3.01 -5.04 4.56
N VAL A 125 -2.44 -5.97 3.78
CA VAL A 125 -1.04 -5.96 3.32
C VAL A 125 -0.75 -4.97 2.19
N GLY A 126 -1.78 -4.35 1.61
CA GLY A 126 -1.63 -3.36 0.55
C GLY A 126 -1.13 -3.96 -0.77
N SER A 127 -0.44 -3.14 -1.55
CA SER A 127 0.02 -3.45 -2.91
C SER A 127 1.52 -3.31 -3.04
N ASP A 128 2.09 -4.02 -4.02
CA ASP A 128 3.45 -3.86 -4.50
C ASP A 128 3.48 -3.05 -5.81
N VAL A 129 4.67 -2.62 -6.21
CA VAL A 129 4.89 -1.99 -7.52
C VAL A 129 4.63 -3.01 -8.63
N ASN A 130 3.93 -2.61 -9.66
CA ASN A 130 3.76 -3.40 -10.87
C ASN A 130 4.82 -3.02 -11.91
N ASP A 131 5.72 -3.94 -12.20
CA ASP A 131 6.75 -3.82 -13.23
C ASP A 131 6.28 -4.29 -14.62
N PHE A 132 5.04 -4.80 -14.71
CA PHE A 132 4.42 -5.38 -15.89
C PHE A 132 5.26 -6.46 -16.59
N GLY A 133 6.28 -7.01 -15.92
CA GLY A 133 7.23 -7.96 -16.50
C GLY A 133 8.19 -7.34 -17.52
N ILE A 134 8.29 -6.01 -17.57
CA ILE A 134 9.18 -5.29 -18.48
C ILE A 134 10.63 -5.50 -18.04
N ASN A 135 11.45 -5.99 -18.98
CA ASN A 135 12.84 -6.29 -18.74
C ASN A 135 13.65 -5.04 -18.32
N GLY A 136 14.41 -5.17 -17.25
CA GLY A 136 15.31 -4.15 -16.72
C GLY A 136 14.65 -3.10 -15.83
N VAL A 137 13.33 -3.13 -15.62
CA VAL A 137 12.65 -2.16 -14.73
C VAL A 137 13.13 -2.31 -13.28
N LYS A 138 13.24 -3.53 -12.77
CA LYS A 138 13.67 -3.77 -11.37
C LYS A 138 15.13 -3.40 -11.13
N GLU A 139 15.97 -3.63 -12.13
CA GLU A 139 17.42 -3.47 -12.05
C GLU A 139 17.86 -2.02 -12.30
N ASN A 140 17.11 -1.28 -13.14
CA ASN A 140 17.58 0.00 -13.68
C ASN A 140 16.66 1.19 -13.33
N CYS A 141 15.54 0.96 -12.63
CA CYS A 141 14.68 2.04 -12.16
C CYS A 141 14.75 2.22 -10.65
N TYR A 142 14.60 3.45 -10.23
CA TYR A 142 14.27 3.78 -8.84
C TYR A 142 12.75 3.75 -8.64
N PHE A 143 12.34 3.36 -7.43
CA PHE A 143 10.95 3.31 -7.01
C PHE A 143 10.70 4.31 -5.88
N LEU A 144 9.45 4.47 -5.47
CA LEU A 144 9.10 5.29 -4.32
C LEU A 144 7.87 4.68 -3.59
N LYS A 145 8.05 3.47 -3.07
CA LYS A 145 6.99 2.70 -2.41
C LYS A 145 7.23 2.53 -0.92
N ASP A 146 8.49 2.44 -0.50
CA ASP A 146 8.88 2.21 0.89
C ASP A 146 10.09 3.08 1.31
N MET A 147 10.60 2.84 2.53
CA MET A 147 11.74 3.59 3.08
C MET A 147 13.06 3.26 2.39
N ALA A 148 13.25 2.03 1.91
CA ALA A 148 14.44 1.65 1.16
C ALA A 148 14.47 2.37 -0.18
N ASP A 149 13.34 2.39 -0.88
CA ASP A 149 13.16 3.15 -2.13
C ASP A 149 13.45 4.64 -1.93
N LEU A 150 12.86 5.24 -0.86
CA LEU A 150 13.11 6.65 -0.55
C LEU A 150 14.59 6.95 -0.35
N ASN A 151 15.30 6.11 0.41
CA ASN A 151 16.71 6.31 0.69
C ASN A 151 17.55 6.14 -0.58
N ASN A 152 17.29 5.12 -1.38
CA ASN A 152 17.99 4.87 -2.65
C ASN A 152 17.79 6.04 -3.63
N LEU A 153 16.55 6.52 -3.77
CA LEU A 153 16.24 7.65 -4.66
C LEU A 153 16.86 8.96 -4.15
N ARG A 154 16.88 9.21 -2.83
CA ARG A 154 17.55 10.37 -2.23
C ARG A 154 19.06 10.39 -2.53
N GLU A 155 19.74 9.26 -2.38
CA GLU A 155 21.16 9.17 -2.71
C GLU A 155 21.39 9.39 -4.21
N ALA A 156 20.56 8.79 -5.07
CA ALA A 156 20.64 9.02 -6.51
C ALA A 156 20.46 10.50 -6.88
N ILE A 157 19.52 11.20 -6.24
CA ILE A 157 19.29 12.64 -6.47
C ILE A 157 20.51 13.47 -6.04
N LYS A 158 21.17 13.13 -4.94
CA LYS A 158 22.34 13.85 -4.42
C LYS A 158 23.57 13.74 -5.34
N VAL A 159 23.81 12.56 -5.89
CA VAL A 159 25.01 12.31 -6.69
C VAL A 159 24.88 12.72 -8.16
N ASN A 160 23.65 12.86 -8.65
CA ASN A 160 23.40 13.25 -10.02
C ASN A 160 23.48 14.79 -10.20
N PRO A 161 24.19 15.30 -11.23
CA PRO A 161 24.28 16.73 -11.48
C PRO A 161 22.96 17.32 -11.98
N LYS A 162 22.78 18.64 -11.78
CA LYS A 162 21.52 19.36 -12.14
C LYS A 162 21.15 19.29 -13.62
N ASN A 163 22.09 19.03 -14.50
CA ASN A 163 21.88 18.93 -15.95
C ASN A 163 21.70 17.49 -16.44
N CYS A 164 21.65 16.49 -15.56
CA CYS A 164 21.37 15.13 -15.96
C CYS A 164 19.92 14.98 -16.46
N TYR A 165 19.71 13.92 -17.24
CA TYR A 165 18.40 13.58 -17.78
C TYR A 165 17.66 12.66 -16.81
N VAL A 166 16.53 13.14 -16.30
CA VAL A 166 15.63 12.38 -15.41
C VAL A 166 14.41 11.95 -16.20
N THR A 167 14.12 10.67 -16.23
CA THR A 167 12.92 10.16 -16.87
C THR A 167 12.02 9.50 -15.86
N ILE A 168 10.79 9.99 -15.77
CA ILE A 168 9.74 9.44 -14.91
C ILE A 168 8.80 8.62 -15.80
N LEU A 169 8.59 7.37 -15.42
CA LEU A 169 7.77 6.42 -16.14
C LEU A 169 6.42 6.31 -15.44
N GLY A 170 5.38 6.83 -16.12
CA GLY A 170 4.01 6.93 -15.63
C GLY A 170 3.59 8.35 -15.23
N ALA A 171 2.48 8.84 -15.81
CA ALA A 171 1.87 10.15 -15.54
C ALA A 171 0.66 10.06 -14.60
N GLY A 172 0.70 9.15 -13.64
CA GLY A 172 -0.21 9.12 -12.51
C GLY A 172 0.11 10.21 -11.46
N PRO A 173 -0.68 10.34 -10.39
CA PRO A 173 -0.49 11.36 -9.36
C PRO A 173 0.94 11.42 -8.81
N VAL A 174 1.51 10.25 -8.47
CA VAL A 174 2.86 10.15 -7.89
C VAL A 174 3.92 10.62 -8.88
N GLY A 175 3.84 10.19 -10.15
CA GLY A 175 4.82 10.55 -11.18
C GLY A 175 4.81 12.05 -11.48
N LEU A 176 3.63 12.66 -11.59
CA LEU A 176 3.46 14.08 -11.85
C LEU A 176 3.96 14.95 -10.68
N GLU A 177 3.57 14.61 -9.45
CA GLU A 177 4.05 15.31 -8.26
C GLU A 177 5.57 15.19 -8.09
N LEU A 178 6.12 14.01 -8.40
CA LEU A 178 7.56 13.77 -8.34
C LEU A 178 8.30 14.60 -9.39
N ALA A 179 7.82 14.65 -10.63
CA ALA A 179 8.38 15.48 -11.70
C ALA A 179 8.41 16.96 -11.31
N LEU A 180 7.27 17.49 -10.84
CA LEU A 180 7.15 18.85 -10.36
C LEU A 180 8.09 19.16 -9.18
N LYS A 181 8.26 18.22 -8.27
CA LYS A 181 9.18 18.38 -7.15
C LYS A 181 10.64 18.37 -7.60
N LEU A 182 11.02 17.44 -8.48
CA LEU A 182 12.38 17.29 -8.99
C LEU A 182 12.80 18.43 -9.93
N SER A 183 11.86 19.17 -10.53
CA SER A 183 12.17 20.33 -11.39
C SER A 183 12.92 21.45 -10.65
N LYS A 184 12.86 21.47 -9.32
CA LYS A 184 13.71 22.36 -8.49
C LYS A 184 15.20 21.98 -8.50
N ASN A 185 15.50 20.73 -8.78
CA ASN A 185 16.84 20.17 -8.72
C ASN A 185 17.44 19.88 -10.10
N PHE A 186 16.60 19.50 -11.07
CA PHE A 186 17.02 19.05 -12.39
C PHE A 186 16.38 19.88 -13.51
N LYS A 187 17.17 20.12 -14.59
CA LYS A 187 16.72 20.93 -15.73
C LYS A 187 16.07 20.10 -16.84
N ASN A 188 16.44 18.81 -16.96
CA ASN A 188 16.01 17.95 -18.06
C ASN A 188 15.13 16.83 -17.50
N ILE A 189 13.84 17.08 -17.39
CA ILE A 189 12.87 16.09 -16.88
C ILE A 189 11.91 15.72 -17.98
N LYS A 190 11.73 14.41 -18.20
CA LYS A 190 10.73 13.83 -19.09
C LYS A 190 9.78 12.92 -18.31
N ILE A 191 8.53 12.91 -18.74
CA ILE A 191 7.52 11.95 -18.28
C ILE A 191 7.09 11.12 -19.50
N ILE A 192 7.09 9.81 -19.39
CA ILE A 192 6.58 8.89 -20.41
C ILE A 192 5.30 8.25 -19.89
N GLU A 193 4.23 8.32 -20.69
CA GLU A 193 2.92 7.76 -20.36
C GLU A 193 2.39 6.95 -21.55
N ALA A 194 1.93 5.74 -21.25
CA ALA A 194 1.38 4.83 -22.25
C ALA A 194 0.00 5.26 -22.77
N MET A 195 -0.75 6.01 -21.96
CA MET A 195 -2.08 6.50 -22.32
C MET A 195 -2.01 7.82 -23.12
N ASP A 196 -3.11 8.15 -23.78
CA ASP A 196 -3.33 9.40 -24.50
C ASP A 196 -3.52 10.62 -23.59
N LYS A 197 -3.60 10.43 -22.28
CA LYS A 197 -3.88 11.47 -21.28
C LYS A 197 -3.25 11.15 -19.93
N ILE A 198 -3.01 12.21 -19.14
CA ILE A 198 -2.63 12.12 -17.74
C ILE A 198 -3.86 12.01 -16.83
N LEU A 199 -3.70 11.47 -15.62
CA LEU A 199 -4.71 11.48 -14.56
C LEU A 199 -6.11 11.00 -15.01
N PRO A 200 -6.26 9.81 -15.58
CA PRO A 200 -7.53 9.37 -16.16
C PRO A 200 -8.69 9.28 -15.17
N SER A 201 -8.41 9.22 -13.87
CA SER A 201 -9.40 9.19 -12.78
C SER A 201 -9.74 10.58 -12.20
N PHE A 202 -9.17 11.67 -12.75
CA PHE A 202 -9.43 13.04 -12.35
C PHE A 202 -10.32 13.74 -13.40
N LYS A 203 -10.87 14.88 -13.02
CA LYS A 203 -11.61 15.75 -13.95
C LYS A 203 -10.69 16.33 -15.03
N PRO A 204 -11.19 16.59 -16.24
CA PRO A 204 -10.39 17.20 -17.34
C PRO A 204 -9.73 18.52 -16.93
N GLU A 205 -10.42 19.34 -16.13
CA GLU A 205 -9.93 20.63 -15.64
C GLU A 205 -8.67 20.44 -14.76
N THR A 206 -8.64 19.38 -13.95
CA THR A 206 -7.47 19.04 -13.12
C THR A 206 -6.28 18.68 -14.00
N SER A 207 -6.49 17.83 -15.01
CA SER A 207 -5.45 17.44 -15.97
C SER A 207 -4.91 18.65 -16.73
N LYS A 208 -5.78 19.59 -17.14
CA LYS A 208 -5.39 20.82 -17.81
C LYS A 208 -4.48 21.68 -16.93
N LEU A 209 -4.86 21.93 -15.69
CA LEU A 209 -4.05 22.71 -14.74
C LEU A 209 -2.69 22.05 -14.47
N VAL A 210 -2.64 20.71 -14.36
CA VAL A 210 -1.39 19.99 -14.19
C VAL A 210 -0.50 20.11 -15.42
N MET A 211 -1.04 19.99 -16.63
CA MET A 211 -0.27 20.19 -17.87
C MET A 211 0.31 21.62 -17.97
N GLU A 212 -0.43 22.65 -17.55
CA GLU A 212 0.07 24.01 -17.46
C GLU A 212 1.25 24.13 -16.49
N GLU A 213 1.17 23.47 -15.33
CA GLU A 213 2.26 23.43 -14.35
C GLU A 213 3.50 22.69 -14.88
N LEU A 214 3.33 21.55 -15.59
CA LEU A 214 4.44 20.86 -16.25
C LEU A 214 5.15 21.77 -17.25
N LYS A 215 4.38 22.47 -18.10
CA LYS A 215 4.91 23.40 -19.08
C LYS A 215 5.68 24.57 -18.44
N LYS A 216 5.13 25.19 -17.38
CA LYS A 216 5.80 26.26 -16.61
C LYS A 216 7.14 25.82 -16.02
N ASN A 217 7.26 24.55 -15.69
CA ASN A 217 8.47 23.99 -15.08
C ASN A 217 9.39 23.29 -16.11
N ASN A 218 9.16 23.46 -17.41
CA ASN A 218 9.93 22.89 -18.52
C ASN A 218 10.03 21.35 -18.44
N ILE A 219 8.97 20.68 -18.01
CA ILE A 219 8.89 19.22 -17.97
C ILE A 219 8.27 18.73 -19.29
N GLU A 220 9.01 17.87 -19.99
CA GLU A 220 8.55 17.26 -21.24
C GLU A 220 7.61 16.11 -20.92
N LEU A 221 6.43 16.08 -21.56
CA LEU A 221 5.44 15.01 -21.43
C LEU A 221 5.28 14.28 -22.76
N ILE A 222 5.51 12.97 -22.75
CA ILE A 222 5.42 12.08 -23.91
C ILE A 222 4.28 11.11 -23.66
N LEU A 223 3.17 11.28 -24.34
CA LEU A 223 1.97 10.43 -24.26
C LEU A 223 1.99 9.33 -25.35
N ASN A 224 1.03 8.42 -25.32
CA ASN A 224 0.88 7.30 -26.26
C ASN A 224 2.16 6.47 -26.43
N THR A 225 3.00 6.42 -25.39
CA THR A 225 4.34 5.83 -25.47
C THR A 225 4.53 4.78 -24.39
N THR A 226 4.61 3.52 -24.82
CA THR A 226 4.79 2.38 -23.92
C THR A 226 6.27 2.06 -23.76
N VAL A 227 6.71 1.86 -22.52
CA VAL A 227 8.06 1.36 -22.22
C VAL A 227 8.11 -0.14 -22.51
N THR A 228 9.12 -0.58 -23.27
CA THR A 228 9.30 -1.98 -23.67
C THR A 228 10.51 -2.64 -22.98
N LYS A 229 11.54 -1.85 -22.62
CA LYS A 229 12.75 -2.30 -21.93
C LYS A 229 13.40 -1.11 -21.25
N VAL A 230 14.06 -1.33 -20.11
CA VAL A 230 14.88 -0.31 -19.44
C VAL A 230 16.31 -0.83 -19.27
N GLU A 231 17.26 -0.08 -19.75
CA GLU A 231 18.69 -0.29 -19.55
C GLU A 231 19.24 0.81 -18.61
N ARG A 232 20.50 0.69 -18.22
CA ARG A 232 21.12 1.60 -17.26
C ARG A 232 21.05 3.08 -17.68
N ASP A 233 21.24 3.33 -18.98
CA ASP A 233 21.29 4.68 -19.56
C ASP A 233 20.27 4.90 -20.68
N ARG A 234 19.37 3.95 -20.93
CA ARG A 234 18.39 3.98 -22.02
C ARG A 234 17.05 3.43 -21.63
N ILE A 235 16.02 4.04 -22.15
CA ILE A 235 14.65 3.55 -22.08
C ILE A 235 14.19 3.28 -23.51
N HIS A 236 13.84 2.02 -23.80
CA HIS A 236 13.28 1.63 -25.06
C HIS A 236 11.76 1.75 -25.02
N THR A 237 11.18 2.33 -26.04
CA THR A 237 9.79 2.68 -26.12
C THR A 237 9.18 2.29 -27.45
N ALA A 238 7.85 2.12 -27.45
CA ALA A 238 7.01 1.98 -28.61
C ALA A 238 5.96 3.10 -28.60
N ASP A 239 5.91 3.89 -29.65
CA ASP A 239 4.81 4.84 -29.89
C ASP A 239 3.62 4.05 -30.45
N SER A 240 2.53 3.98 -29.69
CA SER A 240 1.37 3.17 -30.05
C SER A 240 0.61 3.69 -31.26
N ASP A 241 0.64 4.99 -31.50
CA ASP A 241 -0.09 5.63 -32.61
C ASP A 241 0.65 5.47 -33.95
N LYS A 242 2.00 5.55 -33.91
CA LYS A 242 2.84 5.56 -35.10
C LYS A 242 3.50 4.23 -35.40
N ASN A 243 3.38 3.25 -34.48
CA ASN A 243 4.10 1.97 -34.56
C ASN A 243 5.62 2.14 -34.74
N ILE A 244 6.19 3.16 -34.06
CA ILE A 244 7.61 3.50 -34.10
C ILE A 244 8.28 3.07 -32.80
N TYR A 245 9.41 2.39 -32.92
CA TYR A 245 10.27 2.02 -31.79
C TYR A 245 11.45 2.96 -31.73
N TYR A 246 11.72 3.52 -30.56
CA TYR A 246 12.87 4.40 -30.35
C TYR A 246 13.42 4.25 -28.93
N SER A 247 14.58 4.81 -28.69
CA SER A 247 15.18 4.83 -27.36
C SER A 247 15.54 6.21 -26.90
N LEU A 248 15.36 6.46 -25.62
CA LEU A 248 15.65 7.73 -24.97
C LEU A 248 16.85 7.54 -24.02
N PHE A 249 17.81 8.45 -24.10
CA PHE A 249 18.89 8.52 -23.13
C PHE A 249 18.36 9.05 -21.79
N THR A 250 18.85 8.48 -20.69
CA THR A 250 18.50 8.88 -19.33
C THR A 250 19.66 8.61 -18.37
N ASN A 251 19.83 9.43 -17.36
CA ASN A 251 20.75 9.20 -16.26
C ASN A 251 20.05 8.63 -15.03
N LEU A 252 18.77 8.97 -14.87
CA LEU A 252 17.97 8.57 -13.72
C LEU A 252 16.56 8.20 -14.18
N SER A 253 16.24 6.90 -14.10
CA SER A 253 14.92 6.35 -14.42
C SER A 253 14.12 6.12 -13.15
N ILE A 254 12.90 6.67 -13.07
CA ILE A 254 12.03 6.52 -11.90
C ILE A 254 10.71 5.90 -12.34
N TRP A 255 10.38 4.75 -11.78
CA TRP A 255 9.18 3.99 -12.10
C TRP A 255 8.02 4.34 -11.19
N THR A 256 6.93 4.84 -11.75
CA THR A 256 5.70 5.19 -11.02
C THR A 256 4.45 4.56 -11.63
N CYS A 257 4.62 3.55 -12.49
CA CYS A 257 3.53 2.90 -13.21
C CYS A 257 2.88 1.80 -12.37
N GLY A 258 1.64 2.02 -11.97
CA GLY A 258 0.75 0.98 -11.48
C GLY A 258 1.18 0.24 -10.22
N ILE A 259 0.22 -0.48 -9.69
CA ILE A 259 0.39 -1.36 -8.51
C ILE A 259 -0.19 -2.74 -8.81
N LYS A 260 0.32 -3.77 -8.14
CA LYS A 260 -0.21 -5.13 -8.14
C LYS A 260 -0.49 -5.58 -6.71
N PRO A 261 -1.41 -6.54 -6.48
CA PRO A 261 -1.66 -7.07 -5.15
C PRO A 261 -0.38 -7.59 -4.51
N ASN A 262 -0.26 -7.41 -3.19
CA ASN A 262 0.85 -7.99 -2.43
C ASN A 262 0.93 -9.51 -2.67
N PRO A 263 2.13 -10.10 -2.83
CA PRO A 263 2.31 -11.53 -3.12
C PRO A 263 1.65 -12.48 -2.11
N LEU A 264 1.46 -12.07 -0.85
CA LEU A 264 0.76 -12.86 0.16
C LEU A 264 -0.65 -13.25 -0.29
N VAL A 265 -1.31 -12.41 -1.08
CA VAL A 265 -2.66 -12.66 -1.60
C VAL A 265 -2.73 -13.95 -2.45
N LYS A 266 -1.62 -14.36 -3.09
CA LYS A 266 -1.55 -15.57 -3.91
C LYS A 266 -1.86 -16.86 -3.13
N ILE A 267 -1.70 -16.86 -1.82
CA ILE A 267 -2.09 -17.99 -0.96
C ILE A 267 -3.61 -18.23 -1.00
N LEU A 268 -4.38 -17.17 -1.22
CA LEU A 268 -5.85 -17.20 -1.17
C LEU A 268 -6.48 -17.07 -2.56
N SER A 269 -5.83 -16.36 -3.47
CA SER A 269 -6.35 -16.06 -4.81
C SER A 269 -5.22 -15.67 -5.76
N ASN A 270 -5.37 -15.98 -7.06
CA ASN A 270 -4.42 -15.56 -8.08
C ASN A 270 -4.50 -14.06 -8.43
N ASN A 271 -5.57 -13.38 -8.00
CA ASN A 271 -5.84 -11.97 -8.25
C ASN A 271 -6.16 -11.23 -6.95
N LYS A 272 -6.64 -9.99 -7.06
CA LYS A 272 -7.24 -9.28 -5.92
C LYS A 272 -8.34 -10.14 -5.28
N LEU A 273 -8.50 -9.98 -3.97
CA LEU A 273 -9.53 -10.71 -3.23
C LEU A 273 -10.92 -10.14 -3.54
N THR A 274 -11.83 -11.02 -3.94
CA THR A 274 -13.25 -10.69 -4.05
C THR A 274 -13.88 -10.88 -2.67
N VAL A 275 -14.43 -9.82 -2.12
CA VAL A 275 -15.08 -9.79 -0.81
C VAL A 275 -16.52 -9.34 -0.95
N ASN A 276 -17.35 -9.63 0.05
CA ASN A 276 -18.71 -9.10 0.10
C ASN A 276 -18.72 -7.61 0.48
N SER A 277 -19.89 -6.99 0.53
CA SER A 277 -20.08 -5.56 0.85
C SER A 277 -19.58 -5.13 2.24
N ASN A 278 -19.24 -6.09 3.10
CA ASN A 278 -18.71 -5.86 4.45
C ASN A 278 -17.27 -6.35 4.59
N PHE A 279 -16.55 -6.54 3.47
CA PHE A 279 -15.16 -6.98 3.38
C PHE A 279 -14.88 -8.41 3.82
N ALA A 280 -15.90 -9.26 4.01
CA ALA A 280 -15.69 -10.68 4.30
C ALA A 280 -15.28 -11.43 3.03
N PHE A 281 -14.12 -12.11 3.09
CA PHE A 281 -13.66 -13.10 2.13
C PHE A 281 -14.22 -14.49 2.46
N SER A 282 -14.30 -14.80 3.75
CA SER A 282 -14.96 -15.98 4.31
C SER A 282 -15.53 -15.65 5.69
N ASP A 283 -16.14 -16.59 6.38
CA ASP A 283 -16.74 -16.40 7.71
C ASP A 283 -15.76 -15.86 8.77
N SER A 284 -14.47 -16.07 8.59
CA SER A 284 -13.44 -15.68 9.56
C SER A 284 -12.31 -14.83 8.97
N ILE A 285 -12.31 -14.58 7.65
CA ILE A 285 -11.26 -13.83 6.96
C ILE A 285 -11.86 -12.62 6.27
N TYR A 286 -11.29 -11.46 6.55
CA TYR A 286 -11.64 -10.17 5.98
C TYR A 286 -10.44 -9.57 5.26
N ALA A 287 -10.68 -8.80 4.20
CA ALA A 287 -9.62 -8.13 3.46
C ALA A 287 -9.99 -6.67 3.18
N ILE A 288 -9.02 -5.76 3.35
CA ILE A 288 -9.18 -4.32 3.13
C ILE A 288 -7.98 -3.71 2.41
N GLY A 289 -8.17 -2.55 1.81
CA GLY A 289 -7.13 -1.81 1.10
C GLY A 289 -6.96 -2.26 -0.34
N ASP A 290 -5.75 -2.04 -0.87
CA ASP A 290 -5.42 -2.21 -2.30
C ASP A 290 -5.56 -3.65 -2.82
N ILE A 291 -5.61 -4.63 -1.92
CA ILE A 291 -5.77 -6.06 -2.26
C ILE A 291 -7.21 -6.46 -2.59
N VAL A 292 -8.17 -5.60 -2.30
CA VAL A 292 -9.59 -5.86 -2.58
C VAL A 292 -9.94 -5.44 -4.01
N ALA A 293 -10.79 -6.22 -4.68
CA ALA A 293 -11.34 -5.85 -5.99
C ALA A 293 -12.18 -4.57 -5.85
N SER A 294 -11.88 -3.56 -6.68
CA SER A 294 -12.30 -2.17 -6.43
C SER A 294 -13.69 -1.80 -6.94
N LYS A 295 -14.37 -2.67 -7.69
CA LYS A 295 -15.63 -2.30 -8.38
C LYS A 295 -16.65 -1.68 -7.43
N ASP A 296 -16.83 -2.26 -6.23
CA ASP A 296 -17.83 -1.82 -5.24
C ASP A 296 -17.21 -1.27 -3.95
N HIS A 297 -15.87 -1.24 -3.86
CA HIS A 297 -15.13 -0.90 -2.64
C HIS A 297 -14.23 0.34 -2.77
N GLY A 298 -14.37 1.08 -3.88
CA GLY A 298 -13.61 2.30 -4.15
C GLY A 298 -12.17 2.06 -4.62
N PRO A 299 -11.44 3.14 -4.98
CA PRO A 299 -10.12 3.07 -5.57
C PRO A 299 -9.03 2.67 -4.54
N PRO A 300 -7.88 2.12 -4.99
CA PRO A 300 -6.75 1.77 -4.11
C PRO A 300 -5.98 3.04 -3.70
N THR A 301 -6.48 3.74 -2.70
CA THR A 301 -5.91 4.99 -2.17
C THR A 301 -5.78 4.94 -0.65
N ALA A 302 -4.88 5.77 -0.09
CA ALA A 302 -4.74 5.94 1.35
C ALA A 302 -6.05 6.35 2.04
N GLN A 303 -6.79 7.27 1.42
CA GLN A 303 -8.09 7.75 1.90
C GLN A 303 -9.12 6.61 1.98
N ASN A 304 -9.22 5.79 0.93
CA ASN A 304 -10.13 4.66 0.90
C ASN A 304 -9.71 3.58 1.91
N GLY A 305 -8.41 3.22 1.94
CA GLY A 305 -7.90 2.26 2.92
C GLY A 305 -8.20 2.65 4.37
N LYS A 306 -8.05 3.95 4.72
CA LYS A 306 -8.43 4.51 6.01
C LYS A 306 -9.92 4.33 6.31
N GLN A 307 -10.81 4.67 5.37
CA GLN A 307 -12.26 4.52 5.52
C GLN A 307 -12.67 3.05 5.67
N GLN A 308 -12.09 2.15 4.88
CA GLN A 308 -12.34 0.71 4.98
C GLN A 308 -11.94 0.16 6.35
N GLY A 309 -10.78 0.57 6.89
CA GLY A 309 -10.32 0.14 8.23
C GLY A 309 -11.27 0.61 9.33
N ILE A 310 -11.70 1.88 9.30
CA ILE A 310 -12.68 2.44 10.27
C ILE A 310 -14.01 1.70 10.16
N TYR A 311 -14.51 1.52 8.92
CA TYR A 311 -15.76 0.82 8.68
C TYR A 311 -15.73 -0.62 9.23
N LEU A 312 -14.68 -1.38 8.90
CA LEU A 312 -14.57 -2.77 9.32
C LEU A 312 -14.48 -2.89 10.85
N ALA A 313 -13.75 -2.01 11.52
CA ALA A 313 -13.71 -1.96 12.98
C ALA A 313 -15.10 -1.71 13.58
N ASN A 314 -15.85 -0.75 13.03
CA ASN A 314 -17.22 -0.46 13.47
C ASN A 314 -18.17 -1.64 13.18
N HIS A 315 -17.98 -2.35 12.07
CA HIS A 315 -18.76 -3.55 11.75
C HIS A 315 -18.56 -4.64 12.80
N PHE A 316 -17.32 -4.87 13.24
CA PHE A 316 -16.99 -5.79 14.35
C PHE A 316 -17.58 -5.31 15.67
N ASN A 317 -17.41 -4.03 16.02
CA ASN A 317 -17.91 -3.45 17.26
C ASN A 317 -19.42 -3.54 17.42
N ASN A 318 -20.15 -3.49 16.29
CA ASN A 318 -21.61 -3.61 16.20
C ASN A 318 -22.08 -5.04 15.93
N ASP A 319 -21.28 -6.04 16.32
CA ASP A 319 -21.62 -7.46 16.22
C ASP A 319 -22.04 -7.86 14.79
N PHE A 320 -21.32 -7.36 13.79
CA PHE A 320 -21.49 -7.60 12.34
C PHE A 320 -22.83 -7.11 11.75
N LYS A 321 -23.44 -6.08 12.35
CA LYS A 321 -24.75 -5.52 11.94
C LYS A 321 -24.66 -4.18 11.21
N SER A 322 -23.51 -3.84 10.59
CA SER A 322 -23.38 -2.60 9.82
C SER A 322 -24.04 -2.69 8.45
N LYS A 323 -24.52 -1.54 7.94
CA LYS A 323 -24.91 -1.41 6.53
C LYS A 323 -23.71 -1.69 5.62
N PRO A 324 -23.92 -2.05 4.33
CA PRO A 324 -22.84 -2.19 3.35
C PRO A 324 -21.92 -0.98 3.31
N TYR A 325 -20.63 -1.24 3.02
CA TYR A 325 -19.64 -0.17 2.86
C TYR A 325 -19.94 0.72 1.67
N GLU A 326 -19.80 2.02 1.86
CA GLU A 326 -19.88 3.03 0.81
C GLU A 326 -18.66 3.95 0.90
N TYR A 327 -17.87 4.01 -0.16
CA TYR A 327 -16.73 4.93 -0.24
C TYR A 327 -17.18 6.37 -0.41
N LYS A 328 -16.69 7.26 0.43
CA LYS A 328 -16.96 8.70 0.35
C LYS A 328 -15.69 9.43 -0.07
N GLU A 329 -15.65 9.84 -1.34
CA GLU A 329 -14.53 10.64 -1.83
C GLU A 329 -14.56 12.04 -1.20
N LYS A 330 -13.50 12.40 -0.46
CA LYS A 330 -13.38 13.73 0.15
C LYS A 330 -12.74 14.76 -0.78
N GLY A 331 -12.12 14.30 -1.86
CA GLY A 331 -11.39 15.09 -2.84
C GLY A 331 -10.04 14.48 -3.18
N LYS A 332 -9.39 15.04 -4.19
CA LYS A 332 -8.08 14.63 -4.70
C LYS A 332 -7.15 15.83 -4.76
N ILE A 333 -5.87 15.61 -4.51
CA ILE A 333 -4.86 16.67 -4.51
C ILE A 333 -3.70 16.26 -5.41
N ILE A 334 -3.19 17.21 -6.18
CA ILE A 334 -1.89 17.14 -6.87
C ILE A 334 -1.05 18.31 -6.37
N HIS A 335 0.07 18.01 -5.71
CA HIS A 335 1.01 19.04 -5.25
C HIS A 335 1.88 19.50 -6.39
N SER A 336 1.87 20.81 -6.65
CA SER A 336 2.77 21.48 -7.58
C SER A 336 3.96 22.13 -6.86
N VAL A 337 4.79 22.86 -7.59
CA VAL A 337 5.98 23.53 -7.06
C VAL A 337 5.64 24.58 -6.01
N ASN A 338 4.64 25.42 -6.27
CA ASN A 338 4.23 26.53 -5.41
C ASN A 338 2.75 26.52 -5.04
N SER A 339 2.01 25.51 -5.49
CA SER A 339 0.57 25.41 -5.27
C SER A 339 0.12 23.95 -5.15
N MET A 340 -1.15 23.76 -4.86
CA MET A 340 -1.84 22.49 -4.88
C MET A 340 -3.05 22.59 -5.80
N ILE A 341 -3.21 21.63 -6.69
CA ILE A 341 -4.42 21.49 -7.51
C ILE A 341 -5.35 20.55 -6.77
N ILE A 342 -6.50 21.07 -6.37
CA ILE A 342 -7.47 20.35 -5.52
C ILE A 342 -8.72 20.11 -6.34
N GLU A 343 -9.11 18.85 -6.43
CA GLU A 343 -10.37 18.44 -7.05
C GLU A 343 -11.36 18.02 -5.97
N THR A 344 -12.55 18.61 -5.99
CA THR A 344 -13.67 18.29 -5.09
C THR A 344 -14.93 18.04 -5.91
N SER A 345 -16.03 17.67 -5.23
CA SER A 345 -17.37 17.61 -5.86
C SER A 345 -17.80 18.95 -6.46
N PHE A 346 -17.37 20.09 -5.87
CA PHE A 346 -17.74 21.45 -6.29
C PHE A 346 -16.90 22.01 -7.44
N GLY A 347 -15.74 21.43 -7.75
CA GLY A 347 -14.86 21.91 -8.82
C GLY A 347 -13.39 21.59 -8.57
N THR A 348 -12.54 22.16 -9.45
CA THR A 348 -11.10 22.09 -9.38
C THR A 348 -10.53 23.48 -9.10
N PHE A 349 -9.61 23.55 -8.13
CA PHE A 349 -9.03 24.80 -7.64
C PHE A 349 -7.51 24.70 -7.60
N ASN A 350 -6.83 25.78 -8.03
CA ASN A 350 -5.39 25.92 -7.83
C ASN A 350 -5.14 26.79 -6.59
N VAL A 351 -4.63 26.19 -5.52
CA VAL A 351 -4.50 26.82 -4.21
C VAL A 351 -3.02 26.99 -3.85
N PRO A 352 -2.55 28.21 -3.52
CA PRO A 352 -1.18 28.43 -3.09
C PRO A 352 -0.78 27.57 -1.87
N ASN A 353 0.49 27.13 -1.82
CA ASN A 353 1.00 26.26 -0.75
C ASN A 353 0.89 26.83 0.66
N GLN A 354 0.76 28.14 0.82
CA GLN A 354 0.54 28.78 2.13
C GLN A 354 -0.76 28.32 2.81
N PHE A 355 -1.73 27.83 2.04
CA PHE A 355 -3.01 27.28 2.55
C PHE A 355 -3.00 25.76 2.73
N LYS A 356 -1.84 25.12 2.62
CA LYS A 356 -1.71 23.64 2.72
C LYS A 356 -2.31 23.08 4.02
N PHE A 357 -2.16 23.78 5.14
CA PHE A 357 -2.67 23.34 6.45
C PHE A 357 -4.21 23.20 6.47
N ILE A 358 -4.91 24.07 5.74
CA ILE A 358 -6.39 24.00 5.61
C ILE A 358 -6.77 22.77 4.80
N VAL A 359 -6.07 22.52 3.71
CA VAL A 359 -6.35 21.40 2.80
C VAL A 359 -6.06 20.05 3.45
N ASP A 360 -4.92 19.94 4.14
CA ASP A 360 -4.55 18.73 4.89
C ASP A 360 -5.62 18.38 5.95
N TYR A 361 -6.22 19.40 6.59
CA TYR A 361 -7.30 19.19 7.59
C TYR A 361 -8.60 18.63 6.99
N PHE A 362 -8.98 19.06 5.79
CA PHE A 362 -10.25 18.64 5.16
C PHE A 362 -10.17 17.33 4.38
N ILE A 363 -9.00 16.98 3.85
CA ILE A 363 -8.83 15.85 2.93
C ILE A 363 -8.14 14.65 3.60
N GLU A 364 -7.19 14.86 4.51
CA GLU A 364 -6.58 13.80 5.33
C GLU A 364 -7.48 13.37 6.50
#